data_bb55f791993ad117a2cb33c9f36ed94c
#
_entry.id   bb55f791993ad117a2cb33c9f36ed94c
#
_cell.length_a   1.000
_cell.length_b   1.000
_cell.length_c   1.000
_cell.angle_alpha   90.00
_cell.angle_beta   90.00
_cell.angle_gamma   90.00
#
_symmetry.space_group_name_H-M   'P 1'
#
loop_
_entity.id
_entity.type
_entity.pdbx_description
1 polymer ?
#
loop_
_entity_poly.entity_id
_entity_poly.type
_entity_poly.pdbx_seq_one_letter_code
_entity_poly.pdbx_strand_id
1 'polypeptide(L)'
;MTAVERASLYPCRAYGQLQRFNTVETNARDVYGWRQFDPVAVGDGSGDIDWDRDPYQDEGWRLWLSSLKWIGPSIEAGREGDEEALGVAERVIRDWRADHEGGWGGDHDDAEANHHRMGVLLCFREVVADRAARSAELAEDGSLPEEYAWLDDLIGQHAAQNMARYSRRHNHGSMENLALLGAGCVLGRPDWMEHAMERAEGDIPFQVDDQGLSNEAAPHYAQFNYVLFQAIDETAAGCGVESGAFEDAVRKMGQALPHMVDSTGSYWQYGDSAEFPVKPFDGMSDELRYAATNGAEGVASADRVRAFDSGPVFGRSSWGTPDDGFADAAAWMLRTGTGRETKSHRGDLMQFLYTARGRQIVEDGGHPGIVEDSWRPWGLGPTAHNVIHIPTLDEYPGAGPAERGDVWVSSDGSADGATARQKLEVGGERARSVLVLTAPDAAVIVDRTRILDGRTDHVVETLWNLPAEFSTERVSEDTVRAVDADSGESTTLVQVRLDGEPVSRGGVHLRRGETDVEGGHAHHGWHYPAEQEREEATQVAFRSSGAESAIVSVLVPAAAGDAVRVDSENAPDGSVILTIRSEDGHARVAVQQDGTLSRLT
;
A
#
# COMPACT_ATOMS: atom_id res chain seq x y z
N MET A 1 -11.36 -12.69 -34.94
CA MET A 1 -10.52 -11.53 -34.52
C MET A 1 -9.65 -11.14 -35.71
N THR A 2 -9.70 -9.86 -36.09
CA THR A 2 -8.86 -9.33 -37.17
C THR A 2 -7.41 -9.12 -36.68
N ALA A 3 -6.49 -8.87 -37.60
CA ALA A 3 -5.10 -8.55 -37.26
C ALA A 3 -4.97 -7.28 -36.40
N VAL A 4 -5.82 -6.29 -36.67
CA VAL A 4 -5.88 -5.03 -35.88
C VAL A 4 -6.39 -5.29 -34.46
N GLU A 5 -7.46 -6.08 -34.31
CA GLU A 5 -7.98 -6.45 -32.99
C GLU A 5 -6.94 -7.21 -32.16
N ARG A 6 -6.13 -8.09 -32.77
CA ARG A 6 -5.03 -8.77 -32.10
C ARG A 6 -3.91 -7.81 -31.67
N ALA A 7 -3.60 -6.81 -32.49
CA ALA A 7 -2.55 -5.85 -32.17
C ALA A 7 -2.88 -5.00 -30.93
N SER A 8 -4.17 -4.82 -30.58
CA SER A 8 -4.65 -3.99 -29.47
C SER A 8 -4.95 -4.76 -28.17
N LEU A 9 -4.58 -6.04 -28.09
CA LEU A 9 -4.88 -6.87 -26.92
C LEU A 9 -3.94 -6.65 -25.73
N TYR A 10 -2.75 -6.09 -25.94
CA TYR A 10 -1.91 -5.67 -24.83
C TYR A 10 -2.44 -4.37 -24.23
N PRO A 11 -2.62 -4.27 -22.88
CA PRO A 11 -3.30 -3.14 -22.26
C PRO A 11 -2.40 -1.92 -22.13
N CYS A 12 -2.08 -1.27 -23.23
CA CYS A 12 -1.14 -0.15 -23.32
C CYS A 12 -1.45 1.00 -22.39
N ARG A 13 -2.74 1.30 -22.15
CA ARG A 13 -3.18 2.41 -21.30
C ARG A 13 -3.16 2.08 -19.81
N ALA A 14 -3.25 0.82 -19.42
CA ALA A 14 -3.31 0.40 -18.02
C ALA A 14 -1.93 0.42 -17.33
N TYR A 15 -0.84 0.31 -18.08
CA TYR A 15 0.52 0.19 -17.51
C TYR A 15 1.28 1.50 -17.48
N GLY A 16 0.68 2.55 -16.95
CA GLY A 16 1.36 3.75 -16.48
C GLY A 16 2.53 4.21 -17.34
N GLN A 17 2.22 4.97 -18.38
CA GLN A 17 3.21 5.79 -19.05
C GLN A 17 3.77 6.78 -18.02
N LEU A 18 5.07 7.12 -18.09
CA LEU A 18 5.65 8.16 -17.22
C LEU A 18 5.20 9.58 -17.64
N GLN A 19 3.91 9.74 -17.92
CA GLN A 19 3.34 10.98 -18.49
C GLN A 19 3.48 12.16 -17.55
N ARG A 20 3.31 11.97 -16.24
CA ARG A 20 3.43 13.06 -15.26
C ARG A 20 4.84 13.65 -15.16
N PHE A 21 5.86 12.92 -15.63
CA PHE A 21 7.26 13.35 -15.63
C PHE A 21 7.75 13.73 -17.02
N ASN A 22 7.10 13.22 -18.08
CA ASN A 22 7.54 13.36 -19.46
C ASN A 22 6.36 13.81 -20.32
N THR A 23 6.65 14.60 -21.37
CA THR A 23 5.69 15.11 -22.34
C THR A 23 6.21 14.89 -23.75
N VAL A 24 5.37 15.11 -24.76
CA VAL A 24 5.80 15.10 -26.18
C VAL A 24 6.94 16.10 -26.41
N GLU A 25 6.87 17.28 -25.80
CA GLU A 25 7.88 18.33 -25.95
C GLU A 25 9.22 17.95 -25.28
N THR A 26 9.20 17.27 -24.14
CA THR A 26 10.43 16.77 -23.50
C THR A 26 11.02 15.64 -24.31
N ASN A 27 10.22 14.71 -24.81
CA ASN A 27 10.66 13.60 -25.66
C ASN A 27 11.30 14.11 -26.97
N ALA A 28 10.71 15.14 -27.61
CA ALA A 28 11.24 15.74 -28.84
C ALA A 28 12.62 16.42 -28.65
N ARG A 29 13.01 16.68 -27.41
CA ARG A 29 14.32 17.28 -27.04
C ARG A 29 15.25 16.31 -26.34
N ASP A 30 14.89 15.02 -26.31
CA ASP A 30 15.62 13.96 -25.59
C ASP A 30 15.84 14.32 -24.11
N VAL A 31 14.81 14.88 -23.47
CA VAL A 31 14.80 15.21 -22.03
C VAL A 31 13.99 14.19 -21.28
N TYR A 32 14.62 13.54 -20.32
CA TYR A 32 14.00 12.53 -19.46
C TYR A 32 13.84 13.03 -18.02
N GLY A 33 12.65 12.84 -17.45
CA GLY A 33 12.29 13.13 -16.07
C GLY A 33 11.85 11.87 -15.31
N TRP A 34 12.25 11.79 -14.05
CA TRP A 34 11.87 10.68 -13.18
C TRP A 34 11.72 11.12 -11.71
N ARG A 35 10.51 10.97 -11.15
CA ARG A 35 10.19 11.24 -9.73
C ARG A 35 10.71 12.61 -9.23
N GLN A 36 11.48 12.61 -8.13
CA GLN A 36 12.04 13.80 -7.48
C GLN A 36 13.25 14.40 -8.20
N PHE A 37 13.78 13.72 -9.20
CA PHE A 37 14.96 14.22 -9.92
C PHE A 37 14.58 15.28 -10.95
N ASP A 38 15.41 16.29 -11.09
CA ASP A 38 15.22 17.30 -12.13
C ASP A 38 15.33 16.63 -13.52
N PRO A 39 14.49 17.04 -14.50
CA PRO A 39 14.60 16.53 -15.86
C PRO A 39 15.97 16.81 -16.48
N VAL A 40 16.56 15.82 -17.14
CA VAL A 40 17.90 15.86 -17.72
C VAL A 40 17.85 15.59 -19.22
N ALA A 41 18.64 16.36 -20.00
CA ALA A 41 18.90 16.02 -21.39
C ALA A 41 19.76 14.74 -21.46
N VAL A 42 19.21 13.70 -22.04
CA VAL A 42 19.85 12.39 -22.26
C VAL A 42 20.32 12.23 -23.70
N GLY A 43 20.03 13.18 -24.56
CA GLY A 43 20.45 13.29 -25.96
C GLY A 43 20.48 14.74 -26.41
N ASP A 44 20.62 14.98 -27.70
CA ASP A 44 20.73 16.31 -28.32
C ASP A 44 19.45 16.77 -29.06
N GLY A 45 18.37 16.03 -28.96
CA GLY A 45 17.09 16.25 -29.65
C GLY A 45 16.99 15.53 -31.00
N SER A 46 18.03 14.78 -31.39
CA SER A 46 18.01 13.97 -32.62
C SER A 46 17.47 12.55 -32.41
N GLY A 47 17.32 12.11 -31.14
CA GLY A 47 17.03 10.74 -30.74
C GLY A 47 18.28 9.88 -30.59
N ASP A 48 19.48 10.48 -30.58
CA ASP A 48 20.75 9.85 -30.19
C ASP A 48 20.89 9.99 -28.67
N ILE A 49 20.68 8.91 -27.94
CA ILE A 49 20.55 8.88 -26.49
C ILE A 49 21.83 8.34 -25.85
N ASP A 50 22.31 9.04 -24.83
CA ASP A 50 23.39 8.55 -23.95
C ASP A 50 22.78 7.60 -22.92
N TRP A 51 22.71 6.31 -23.24
CA TRP A 51 22.12 5.25 -22.40
C TRP A 51 22.93 4.98 -21.12
N ASP A 52 24.19 5.39 -21.07
CA ASP A 52 25.05 5.31 -19.88
C ASP A 52 24.89 6.54 -18.96
N ARG A 53 24.06 7.51 -19.34
CA ARG A 53 23.81 8.72 -18.56
C ARG A 53 23.27 8.36 -17.18
N ASP A 54 23.95 8.80 -16.14
CA ASP A 54 23.52 8.65 -14.73
C ASP A 54 24.01 9.83 -13.89
N PRO A 55 23.34 10.98 -13.98
CA PRO A 55 23.76 12.18 -13.26
C PRO A 55 23.51 12.08 -11.75
N TYR A 56 22.66 11.16 -11.32
CA TYR A 56 22.21 11.02 -9.94
C TYR A 56 22.83 9.82 -9.21
N GLN A 57 23.52 8.92 -9.92
CA GLN A 57 24.05 7.66 -9.41
C GLN A 57 22.95 6.83 -8.73
N ASP A 58 21.78 6.74 -9.41
CA ASP A 58 20.56 6.09 -8.91
C ASP A 58 20.15 4.96 -9.86
N GLU A 59 20.10 3.74 -9.33
CA GLU A 59 19.76 2.54 -10.11
C GLU A 59 18.33 2.60 -10.66
N GLY A 60 17.39 3.17 -9.89
CA GLY A 60 16.00 3.34 -10.33
C GLY A 60 15.92 4.33 -11.49
N TRP A 61 16.65 5.45 -11.44
CA TRP A 61 16.68 6.43 -12.52
C TRP A 61 17.18 5.80 -13.84
N ARG A 62 18.27 5.01 -13.77
CA ARG A 62 18.82 4.28 -14.93
C ARG A 62 17.85 3.23 -15.47
N LEU A 63 17.27 2.41 -14.57
CA LEU A 63 16.30 1.38 -14.93
C LEU A 63 15.12 1.99 -15.73
N TRP A 64 14.56 3.08 -15.22
CA TRP A 64 13.41 3.71 -15.86
C TRP A 64 13.76 4.46 -17.14
N LEU A 65 14.99 5.00 -17.30
CA LEU A 65 15.50 5.50 -18.58
C LEU A 65 15.54 4.34 -19.60
N SER A 66 16.17 3.23 -19.24
CA SER A 66 16.31 2.04 -20.08
C SER A 66 14.98 1.33 -20.36
N SER A 67 13.93 1.54 -19.54
CA SER A 67 12.61 0.94 -19.71
C SER A 67 11.84 1.46 -20.93
N LEU A 68 12.25 2.56 -21.53
CA LEU A 68 11.57 3.30 -22.61
C LEU A 68 10.17 3.84 -22.26
N LYS A 69 9.66 3.65 -21.04
CA LYS A 69 8.32 4.15 -20.66
C LYS A 69 8.17 5.66 -20.79
N TRP A 70 9.25 6.39 -20.71
CA TRP A 70 9.26 7.84 -20.80
C TRP A 70 8.86 8.39 -22.18
N ILE A 71 8.97 7.58 -23.26
CA ILE A 71 8.49 7.97 -24.61
C ILE A 71 7.01 7.68 -24.82
N GLY A 72 6.32 7.11 -23.83
CA GLY A 72 4.89 6.81 -23.88
C GLY A 72 4.01 7.96 -24.34
N PRO A 73 4.19 9.23 -23.88
CA PRO A 73 3.42 10.37 -24.39
C PRO A 73 3.51 10.55 -25.91
N SER A 74 4.68 10.30 -26.50
CA SER A 74 4.87 10.39 -27.95
C SER A 74 4.16 9.26 -28.72
N ILE A 75 4.08 8.05 -28.13
CA ILE A 75 3.33 6.93 -28.70
C ILE A 75 1.83 7.22 -28.65
N GLU A 76 1.31 7.75 -27.55
CA GLU A 76 -0.11 8.10 -27.41
C GLU A 76 -0.50 9.24 -28.36
N ALA A 77 0.31 10.30 -28.48
CA ALA A 77 0.09 11.34 -29.46
C ALA A 77 0.08 10.77 -30.90
N GLY A 78 0.99 9.84 -31.20
CA GLY A 78 1.00 9.12 -32.48
C GLY A 78 -0.29 8.31 -32.73
N ARG A 79 -0.88 7.70 -31.69
CA ARG A 79 -2.18 7.01 -31.74
C ARG A 79 -3.31 7.99 -32.10
N GLU A 80 -3.23 9.22 -31.63
CA GLU A 80 -4.16 10.31 -31.94
C GLU A 80 -3.90 10.98 -33.30
N GLY A 81 -2.83 10.59 -34.00
CA GLY A 81 -2.50 11.04 -35.35
C GLY A 81 -1.35 12.05 -35.45
N ASP A 82 -0.60 12.27 -34.37
CA ASP A 82 0.61 13.10 -34.40
C ASP A 82 1.79 12.29 -34.95
N GLU A 83 2.06 12.48 -36.25
CA GLU A 83 3.12 11.80 -36.98
C GLU A 83 4.54 12.21 -36.49
N GLU A 84 4.71 13.46 -36.07
CA GLU A 84 6.01 13.95 -35.57
C GLU A 84 6.33 13.31 -34.23
N ALA A 85 5.37 13.26 -33.32
CA ALA A 85 5.53 12.61 -32.03
C ALA A 85 5.82 11.10 -32.18
N LEU A 86 5.11 10.39 -33.07
CA LEU A 86 5.38 8.98 -33.34
C LEU A 86 6.80 8.78 -33.91
N GLY A 87 7.24 9.67 -34.78
CA GLY A 87 8.60 9.66 -35.32
C GLY A 87 9.68 9.86 -34.26
N VAL A 88 9.39 10.66 -33.21
CA VAL A 88 10.27 10.78 -32.03
C VAL A 88 10.39 9.44 -31.31
N ALA A 89 9.28 8.79 -31.00
CA ALA A 89 9.29 7.47 -30.34
C ALA A 89 10.06 6.44 -31.17
N GLU A 90 9.83 6.40 -32.49
CA GLU A 90 10.54 5.50 -33.40
C GLU A 90 12.04 5.70 -33.38
N ARG A 91 12.53 6.95 -33.44
CA ARG A 91 13.97 7.27 -33.38
C ARG A 91 14.61 6.75 -32.12
N VAL A 92 14.00 7.03 -30.96
CA VAL A 92 14.52 6.57 -29.66
C VAL A 92 14.55 5.04 -29.57
N ILE A 93 13.51 4.33 -30.03
CA ILE A 93 13.50 2.87 -30.03
C ILE A 93 14.59 2.31 -30.96
N ARG A 94 14.79 2.89 -32.14
CA ARG A 94 15.84 2.47 -33.09
C ARG A 94 17.24 2.74 -32.55
N ASP A 95 17.44 3.84 -31.85
CA ASP A 95 18.69 4.18 -31.21
C ASP A 95 19.00 3.18 -30.08
N TRP A 96 18.04 2.90 -29.19
CA TRP A 96 18.19 1.88 -28.16
C TRP A 96 18.59 0.52 -28.76
N ARG A 97 17.93 0.12 -29.86
CA ARG A 97 18.25 -1.13 -30.56
C ARG A 97 19.68 -1.12 -31.10
N ALA A 98 20.11 -0.03 -31.71
CA ALA A 98 21.44 0.10 -32.31
C ALA A 98 22.55 0.05 -31.26
N ASP A 99 22.36 0.72 -30.13
CA ASP A 99 23.30 0.75 -29.03
C ASP A 99 23.47 -0.65 -28.37
N HIS A 100 22.40 -1.46 -28.39
CA HIS A 100 22.39 -2.79 -27.79
C HIS A 100 22.53 -3.93 -28.82
N GLU A 101 23.00 -3.63 -30.03
CA GLU A 101 23.30 -4.61 -31.08
C GLU A 101 24.49 -5.52 -30.70
N GLY A 102 24.28 -6.67 -30.18
CA GLY A 102 25.34 -7.61 -29.78
C GLY A 102 25.13 -8.23 -28.41
N GLY A 103 24.07 -7.91 -27.79
CA GLY A 103 23.66 -8.50 -26.52
C GLY A 103 23.42 -7.43 -25.44
N TRP A 104 22.51 -7.76 -24.56
CA TRP A 104 22.13 -6.92 -23.45
C TRP A 104 22.99 -7.35 -22.27
N GLY A 105 24.13 -6.73 -22.12
CA GLY A 105 25.10 -7.04 -21.07
C GLY A 105 25.36 -5.80 -20.22
N GLY A 106 25.10 -5.88 -18.94
CA GLY A 106 25.32 -4.83 -17.96
C GLY A 106 24.10 -4.50 -17.13
N ASP A 107 24.13 -3.40 -16.45
CA ASP A 107 23.10 -2.96 -15.49
C ASP A 107 21.73 -2.68 -16.15
N HIS A 108 21.67 -2.52 -17.46
CA HIS A 108 20.46 -2.26 -18.24
C HIS A 108 19.65 -3.52 -18.59
N ASP A 109 20.15 -4.68 -18.26
CA ASP A 109 19.52 -5.99 -18.56
C ASP A 109 18.64 -6.52 -17.44
N ASP A 110 18.23 -5.68 -16.53
CA ASP A 110 17.30 -6.08 -15.49
C ASP A 110 16.04 -6.67 -16.12
N ALA A 111 15.55 -7.76 -15.57
CA ALA A 111 14.29 -8.38 -15.97
C ALA A 111 13.13 -7.38 -15.92
N GLU A 112 13.18 -6.44 -14.98
CA GLU A 112 12.21 -5.35 -14.84
C GLU A 112 12.25 -4.40 -16.06
N ALA A 113 13.41 -3.88 -16.44
CA ALA A 113 13.53 -3.02 -17.63
C ALA A 113 13.10 -3.76 -18.90
N ASN A 114 13.42 -5.06 -19.02
CA ASN A 114 13.08 -5.88 -20.19
C ASN A 114 11.57 -5.98 -20.42
N HIS A 115 10.78 -6.34 -19.41
CA HIS A 115 9.32 -6.47 -19.60
C HIS A 115 8.64 -5.12 -19.83
N HIS A 116 9.15 -4.04 -19.21
CA HIS A 116 8.66 -2.69 -19.47
C HIS A 116 8.93 -2.26 -20.92
N ARG A 117 10.16 -2.47 -21.44
CA ARG A 117 10.47 -2.19 -22.86
C ARG A 117 9.57 -3.02 -23.78
N MET A 118 9.41 -4.32 -23.49
CA MET A 118 8.53 -5.17 -24.28
C MET A 118 7.11 -4.62 -24.35
N GLY A 119 6.57 -4.12 -23.24
CA GLY A 119 5.28 -3.45 -23.20
C GLY A 119 5.25 -2.19 -24.09
N VAL A 120 6.28 -1.34 -24.02
CA VAL A 120 6.40 -0.14 -24.87
C VAL A 120 6.47 -0.51 -26.35
N LEU A 121 7.25 -1.54 -26.71
CA LEU A 121 7.36 -2.02 -28.09
C LEU A 121 6.03 -2.56 -28.62
N LEU A 122 5.25 -3.28 -27.79
CA LEU A 122 3.92 -3.75 -28.14
C LEU A 122 2.96 -2.58 -28.39
N CYS A 123 3.03 -1.53 -27.57
CA CYS A 123 2.20 -0.33 -27.74
C CYS A 123 2.59 0.48 -28.99
N PHE A 124 3.88 0.61 -29.26
CA PHE A 124 4.34 1.22 -30.50
C PHE A 124 3.90 0.42 -31.74
N ARG A 125 4.03 -0.93 -31.67
CA ARG A 125 3.59 -1.84 -32.73
C ARG A 125 2.10 -1.73 -33.01
N GLU A 126 1.28 -1.59 -31.99
CA GLU A 126 -0.18 -1.39 -32.14
C GLU A 126 -0.48 -0.15 -32.97
N VAL A 127 0.17 0.99 -32.67
CA VAL A 127 -0.01 2.23 -33.44
C VAL A 127 0.44 2.07 -34.88
N VAL A 128 1.58 1.43 -35.11
CA VAL A 128 2.09 1.15 -36.47
C VAL A 128 1.14 0.25 -37.24
N ALA A 129 0.62 -0.84 -36.62
CA ALA A 129 -0.31 -1.78 -37.24
C ALA A 129 -1.64 -1.12 -37.61
N ASP A 130 -2.19 -0.28 -36.73
CA ASP A 130 -3.42 0.47 -37.00
C ASP A 130 -3.24 1.45 -38.18
N ARG A 131 -2.09 2.11 -38.28
CA ARG A 131 -1.75 2.97 -39.44
C ARG A 131 -1.63 2.17 -40.73
N ALA A 132 -0.90 1.04 -40.67
CA ALA A 132 -0.74 0.16 -41.83
C ALA A 132 -2.09 -0.40 -42.30
N ALA A 133 -3.00 -0.73 -41.37
CA ALA A 133 -4.34 -1.17 -41.70
C ALA A 133 -5.18 -0.07 -42.40
N ARG A 134 -5.07 1.17 -41.95
CA ARG A 134 -5.77 2.31 -42.58
C ARG A 134 -5.24 2.59 -43.99
N SER A 135 -3.97 2.35 -44.29
CA SER A 135 -3.35 2.48 -45.63
C SER A 135 -3.44 1.20 -46.47
N ALA A 136 -4.08 0.15 -45.94
CA ALA A 136 -4.18 -1.17 -46.57
C ALA A 136 -2.80 -1.86 -46.81
N GLU A 137 -1.81 -1.56 -45.99
CA GLU A 137 -0.46 -2.10 -46.02
C GLU A 137 -0.24 -3.22 -45.00
N LEU A 138 -1.17 -3.38 -44.03
CA LEU A 138 -1.12 -4.49 -43.07
C LEU A 138 -1.49 -5.81 -43.76
N ALA A 139 -0.66 -6.83 -43.60
CA ALA A 139 -0.93 -8.14 -44.13
C ALA A 139 -2.10 -8.83 -43.41
N GLU A 140 -2.75 -9.80 -44.08
CA GLU A 140 -3.91 -10.54 -43.52
C GLU A 140 -3.53 -11.33 -42.24
N ASP A 141 -2.29 -11.79 -42.13
CA ASP A 141 -1.77 -12.50 -40.96
C ASP A 141 -1.33 -11.55 -39.82
N GLY A 142 -1.39 -10.22 -40.03
CA GLY A 142 -1.00 -9.22 -39.08
C GLY A 142 0.48 -8.83 -39.12
N SER A 143 1.22 -9.30 -40.11
CA SER A 143 2.62 -8.86 -40.33
C SER A 143 2.65 -7.38 -40.70
N LEU A 144 3.59 -6.63 -40.09
CA LEU A 144 3.82 -5.23 -40.41
C LEU A 144 4.48 -5.06 -41.80
N PRO A 145 4.40 -3.88 -42.41
CA PRO A 145 5.19 -3.54 -43.58
C PRO A 145 6.69 -3.84 -43.38
N GLU A 146 7.39 -4.19 -44.49
CA GLU A 146 8.81 -4.60 -44.45
C GLU A 146 9.73 -3.61 -43.69
N GLU A 147 9.42 -2.33 -43.80
CA GLU A 147 10.15 -1.25 -43.10
C GLU A 147 10.07 -1.32 -41.57
N TYR A 148 9.06 -2.05 -41.02
CA TYR A 148 8.86 -2.27 -39.59
C TYR A 148 9.12 -3.72 -39.15
N ALA A 149 9.60 -4.62 -40.02
CA ALA A 149 9.92 -6.01 -39.67
C ALA A 149 10.93 -6.11 -38.50
N TRP A 150 11.81 -5.13 -38.38
CA TRP A 150 12.78 -5.02 -37.27
C TRP A 150 12.11 -4.95 -35.89
N LEU A 151 10.87 -4.44 -35.81
CA LEU A 151 10.16 -4.28 -34.54
C LEU A 151 9.68 -5.65 -34.01
N ASP A 152 9.15 -6.51 -34.89
CA ASP A 152 8.75 -7.88 -34.55
C ASP A 152 9.97 -8.71 -34.12
N ASP A 153 11.12 -8.53 -34.78
CA ASP A 153 12.39 -9.15 -34.39
C ASP A 153 12.85 -8.69 -33.00
N LEU A 154 12.75 -7.38 -32.71
CA LEU A 154 13.14 -6.81 -31.43
C LEU A 154 12.22 -7.32 -30.29
N ILE A 155 10.90 -7.37 -30.50
CA ILE A 155 9.95 -7.96 -29.54
C ILE A 155 10.31 -9.43 -29.30
N GLY A 156 10.67 -10.18 -30.34
CA GLY A 156 11.12 -11.56 -30.23
C GLY A 156 12.37 -11.75 -29.36
N GLN A 157 13.32 -10.84 -29.46
CA GLN A 157 14.53 -10.83 -28.62
C GLN A 157 14.17 -10.56 -27.14
N HIS A 158 13.29 -9.59 -26.86
CA HIS A 158 12.81 -9.31 -25.51
C HIS A 158 12.03 -10.50 -24.93
N ALA A 159 11.20 -11.17 -25.72
CA ALA A 159 10.49 -12.38 -25.32
C ALA A 159 11.46 -13.52 -24.96
N ALA A 160 12.52 -13.71 -25.74
CA ALA A 160 13.55 -14.71 -25.44
C ALA A 160 14.26 -14.43 -24.11
N GLN A 161 14.57 -13.17 -23.80
CA GLN A 161 15.13 -12.75 -22.52
C GLN A 161 14.15 -12.98 -21.36
N ASN A 162 12.88 -12.61 -21.55
CA ASN A 162 11.82 -12.82 -20.57
C ASN A 162 11.66 -14.33 -20.25
N MET A 163 11.75 -15.20 -21.25
CA MET A 163 11.73 -16.65 -21.03
C MET A 163 12.97 -17.16 -20.29
N ALA A 164 14.12 -16.55 -20.50
CA ALA A 164 15.39 -16.95 -19.85
C ALA A 164 15.50 -16.49 -18.39
N ARG A 165 14.84 -15.39 -18.03
CA ARG A 165 14.86 -14.79 -16.69
C ARG A 165 13.44 -14.62 -16.19
N TYR A 166 13.18 -14.95 -14.93
CA TYR A 166 11.83 -14.89 -14.35
C TYR A 166 11.87 -14.50 -12.87
N SER A 167 11.21 -13.40 -12.54
CA SER A 167 11.20 -12.83 -11.19
C SER A 167 10.30 -13.58 -10.19
N ARG A 168 9.31 -14.33 -10.67
CA ARG A 168 8.40 -15.18 -9.89
C ARG A 168 7.61 -14.47 -8.78
N ARG A 169 6.46 -15.02 -8.46
CA ARG A 169 5.69 -14.90 -7.20
C ARG A 169 5.41 -13.49 -6.65
N HIS A 170 5.59 -12.44 -7.44
CA HIS A 170 5.23 -11.06 -7.13
C HIS A 170 4.89 -10.29 -8.41
N ASN A 171 4.53 -9.00 -8.27
CA ASN A 171 4.07 -8.16 -9.36
C ASN A 171 4.99 -8.16 -10.61
N HIS A 172 6.32 -8.17 -10.43
CA HIS A 172 7.27 -8.22 -11.56
C HIS A 172 7.06 -9.48 -12.40
N GLY A 173 6.96 -10.68 -11.77
CA GLY A 173 6.68 -11.93 -12.49
C GLY A 173 5.35 -11.89 -13.24
N SER A 174 4.32 -11.28 -12.66
CA SER A 174 3.03 -11.10 -13.32
C SER A 174 3.12 -10.15 -14.51
N MET A 175 3.87 -9.04 -14.40
CA MET A 175 4.13 -8.12 -15.52
C MET A 175 4.95 -8.78 -16.64
N GLU A 176 5.96 -9.59 -16.30
CA GLU A 176 6.73 -10.38 -17.24
C GLU A 176 5.84 -11.34 -18.04
N ASN A 177 4.92 -12.02 -17.36
CA ASN A 177 3.99 -12.96 -18.00
C ASN A 177 2.96 -12.24 -18.88
N LEU A 178 2.43 -11.09 -18.43
CA LEU A 178 1.53 -10.29 -19.25
C LEU A 178 2.20 -9.81 -20.55
N ALA A 179 3.45 -9.33 -20.45
CA ALA A 179 4.19 -8.87 -21.61
C ALA A 179 4.49 -10.03 -22.59
N LEU A 180 4.85 -11.21 -22.07
CA LEU A 180 5.10 -12.40 -22.89
C LEU A 180 3.81 -12.94 -23.53
N LEU A 181 2.70 -12.96 -22.78
CA LEU A 181 1.37 -13.32 -23.28
C LEU A 181 0.94 -12.41 -24.44
N GLY A 182 1.06 -11.09 -24.23
CA GLY A 182 0.75 -10.09 -25.25
C GLY A 182 1.62 -10.24 -26.51
N ALA A 183 2.93 -10.43 -26.34
CA ALA A 183 3.83 -10.67 -27.45
C ALA A 183 3.49 -11.97 -28.22
N GLY A 184 3.20 -13.03 -27.49
CA GLY A 184 2.77 -14.32 -28.09
C GLY A 184 1.48 -14.19 -28.88
N CYS A 185 0.52 -13.44 -28.37
CA CYS A 185 -0.75 -13.17 -29.05
C CYS A 185 -0.57 -12.37 -30.33
N VAL A 186 0.15 -11.24 -30.23
CA VAL A 186 0.35 -10.30 -31.33
C VAL A 186 1.18 -10.92 -32.48
N LEU A 187 2.20 -11.71 -32.15
CA LEU A 187 3.09 -12.36 -33.13
C LEU A 187 2.68 -13.77 -33.51
N GLY A 188 1.52 -14.25 -33.04
CA GLY A 188 1.01 -15.59 -33.39
C GLY A 188 1.91 -16.72 -32.85
N ARG A 189 2.43 -16.57 -31.62
CA ARG A 189 3.33 -17.55 -30.97
C ARG A 189 2.61 -18.27 -29.81
N PRO A 190 1.85 -19.34 -30.11
CA PRO A 190 1.13 -20.07 -29.07
C PRO A 190 2.05 -20.68 -28.00
N ASP A 191 3.27 -21.04 -28.34
CA ASP A 191 4.30 -21.51 -27.40
C ASP A 191 4.67 -20.47 -26.34
N TRP A 192 4.67 -19.20 -26.69
CA TRP A 192 4.91 -18.10 -25.72
C TRP A 192 3.71 -17.86 -24.82
N MET A 193 2.49 -17.92 -25.39
CA MET A 193 1.26 -17.77 -24.61
C MET A 193 1.11 -18.90 -23.60
N GLU A 194 1.32 -20.15 -24.01
CA GLU A 194 1.27 -21.32 -23.14
C GLU A 194 2.30 -21.18 -21.99
N HIS A 195 3.54 -20.82 -22.32
CA HIS A 195 4.60 -20.64 -21.34
C HIS A 195 4.31 -19.50 -20.33
N ALA A 196 3.78 -18.38 -20.80
CA ALA A 196 3.39 -17.26 -19.95
C ALA A 196 2.27 -17.67 -18.97
N MET A 197 1.24 -18.36 -19.46
CA MET A 197 0.11 -18.79 -18.65
C MET A 197 0.50 -19.89 -17.65
N GLU A 198 1.32 -20.88 -18.06
CA GLU A 198 1.84 -21.90 -17.14
C GLU A 198 2.57 -21.29 -15.94
N ARG A 199 3.41 -20.29 -16.19
CA ARG A 199 4.11 -19.54 -15.11
C ARG A 199 3.14 -18.75 -14.25
N ALA A 200 2.28 -17.97 -14.89
CA ALA A 200 1.39 -17.05 -14.22
C ALA A 200 0.40 -17.80 -13.32
N GLU A 201 -0.25 -18.85 -13.82
CA GLU A 201 -1.17 -19.68 -13.02
C GLU A 201 -0.43 -20.45 -11.91
N GLY A 202 0.79 -20.90 -12.17
CA GLY A 202 1.64 -21.57 -11.17
C GLY A 202 2.04 -20.67 -10.01
N ASP A 203 2.05 -19.35 -10.21
CA ASP A 203 2.43 -18.37 -9.17
C ASP A 203 1.23 -17.82 -8.39
N ILE A 204 -0.02 -17.91 -8.89
CA ILE A 204 -1.22 -17.43 -8.19
C ILE A 204 -1.30 -17.90 -6.73
N PRO A 205 -1.10 -19.20 -6.39
CA PRO A 205 -1.23 -19.67 -5.01
C PRO A 205 -0.21 -19.06 -4.04
N PHE A 206 0.86 -18.44 -4.57
CA PHE A 206 1.86 -17.73 -3.76
C PHE A 206 1.60 -16.23 -3.68
N GLN A 207 0.90 -15.68 -4.67
CA GLN A 207 0.62 -14.23 -4.77
C GLN A 207 -0.68 -13.83 -4.10
N VAL A 208 -1.69 -14.70 -4.10
CA VAL A 208 -3.01 -14.43 -3.53
C VAL A 208 -3.45 -15.64 -2.71
N ASP A 209 -3.83 -15.40 -1.48
CA ASP A 209 -4.37 -16.45 -0.62
C ASP A 209 -5.85 -16.78 -0.92
N ASP A 210 -6.38 -17.80 -0.25
CA ASP A 210 -7.77 -18.24 -0.45
C ASP A 210 -8.81 -17.18 -0.06
N GLN A 211 -8.42 -16.15 0.69
CA GLN A 211 -9.27 -15.04 1.12
C GLN A 211 -9.12 -13.80 0.21
N GLY A 212 -8.23 -13.85 -0.80
CA GLY A 212 -7.98 -12.76 -1.74
C GLY A 212 -6.94 -11.74 -1.28
N LEU A 213 -6.20 -12.03 -0.20
CA LEU A 213 -5.14 -11.16 0.26
C LEU A 213 -3.88 -11.35 -0.58
N SER A 214 -3.30 -10.23 -1.06
CA SER A 214 -2.03 -10.24 -1.77
C SER A 214 -0.86 -10.50 -0.82
N ASN A 215 0.12 -11.30 -1.26
CA ASN A 215 1.34 -11.58 -0.51
C ASN A 215 2.24 -10.35 -0.31
N GLU A 216 2.07 -9.28 -1.06
CA GLU A 216 2.87 -8.06 -0.92
C GLU A 216 2.48 -7.22 0.30
N ALA A 217 1.35 -7.57 0.93
CA ALA A 217 0.91 -7.05 2.22
C ALA A 217 0.95 -5.51 2.36
N ALA A 218 0.53 -4.82 1.29
CA ALA A 218 0.36 -3.38 1.21
C ALA A 218 -0.86 -3.07 0.33
N PRO A 219 -1.84 -2.25 0.76
CA PRO A 219 -3.07 -1.99 0.01
C PRO A 219 -2.86 -1.44 -1.39
N HIS A 220 -1.90 -0.54 -1.56
CA HIS A 220 -1.53 -0.01 -2.88
C HIS A 220 -1.13 -1.14 -3.85
N TYR A 221 -0.27 -2.03 -3.40
CA TYR A 221 0.17 -3.17 -4.21
C TYR A 221 -0.92 -4.22 -4.38
N ALA A 222 -1.84 -4.37 -3.41
CA ALA A 222 -3.00 -5.23 -3.58
C ALA A 222 -3.92 -4.75 -4.71
N GLN A 223 -4.21 -3.44 -4.79
CA GLN A 223 -4.95 -2.87 -5.92
C GLN A 223 -4.17 -3.02 -7.23
N PHE A 224 -2.86 -2.73 -7.23
CA PHE A 224 -2.02 -2.86 -8.40
C PHE A 224 -2.06 -4.29 -8.95
N ASN A 225 -1.90 -5.30 -8.10
CA ASN A 225 -1.97 -6.71 -8.50
C ASN A 225 -3.38 -7.11 -8.96
N TYR A 226 -4.44 -6.55 -8.36
CA TYR A 226 -5.81 -6.77 -8.81
C TYR A 226 -6.02 -6.33 -10.26
N VAL A 227 -5.59 -5.10 -10.60
CA VAL A 227 -5.65 -4.58 -11.97
C VAL A 227 -4.75 -5.38 -12.93
N LEU A 228 -3.58 -5.80 -12.47
CA LEU A 228 -2.65 -6.61 -13.25
C LEU A 228 -3.23 -8.00 -13.58
N PHE A 229 -3.88 -8.63 -12.62
CA PHE A 229 -4.53 -9.94 -12.83
C PHE A 229 -5.72 -9.83 -13.78
N GLN A 230 -6.53 -8.77 -13.68
CA GLN A 230 -7.57 -8.49 -14.67
C GLN A 230 -6.99 -8.33 -16.08
N ALA A 231 -5.88 -7.60 -16.21
CA ALA A 231 -5.24 -7.42 -17.50
C ALA A 231 -4.69 -8.72 -18.09
N ILE A 232 -4.17 -9.63 -17.27
CA ILE A 232 -3.75 -10.96 -17.72
C ILE A 232 -4.98 -11.76 -18.18
N ASP A 233 -6.05 -11.78 -17.41
CA ASP A 233 -7.29 -12.48 -17.71
C ASP A 233 -7.93 -11.99 -19.01
N GLU A 234 -8.10 -10.67 -19.15
CA GLU A 234 -8.63 -10.04 -20.36
C GLU A 234 -7.77 -10.29 -21.60
N THR A 235 -6.44 -10.21 -21.46
CA THR A 235 -5.51 -10.48 -22.55
C THR A 235 -5.59 -11.95 -22.96
N ALA A 236 -5.61 -12.88 -22.01
CA ALA A 236 -5.75 -14.32 -22.28
C ALA A 236 -7.06 -14.63 -23.00
N ALA A 237 -8.19 -14.13 -22.48
CA ALA A 237 -9.50 -14.31 -23.10
C ALA A 237 -9.56 -13.74 -24.52
N GLY A 238 -9.01 -12.53 -24.72
CA GLY A 238 -8.90 -11.90 -26.05
C GLY A 238 -8.04 -12.72 -27.03
N CYS A 239 -7.02 -13.40 -26.54
CA CYS A 239 -6.15 -14.28 -27.35
C CYS A 239 -6.70 -15.71 -27.51
N GLY A 240 -7.85 -16.02 -26.91
CA GLY A 240 -8.47 -17.35 -26.98
C GLY A 240 -7.78 -18.38 -26.08
N VAL A 241 -7.13 -17.93 -25.01
CA VAL A 241 -6.49 -18.78 -24.00
C VAL A 241 -7.38 -18.83 -22.75
N GLU A 242 -7.56 -19.99 -22.16
CA GLU A 242 -8.28 -20.13 -20.89
C GLU A 242 -7.47 -19.56 -19.73
N SER A 243 -8.15 -18.86 -18.78
CA SER A 243 -7.54 -18.15 -17.65
C SER A 243 -8.35 -18.28 -16.36
N GLY A 244 -9.10 -19.37 -16.17
CA GLY A 244 -10.04 -19.54 -15.05
C GLY A 244 -9.42 -19.39 -13.65
N ALA A 245 -8.12 -19.63 -13.50
CA ALA A 245 -7.41 -19.41 -12.24
C ALA A 245 -7.29 -17.90 -11.91
N PHE A 246 -7.11 -17.05 -12.93
CA PHE A 246 -7.08 -15.59 -12.78
C PHE A 246 -8.47 -15.04 -12.48
N GLU A 247 -9.52 -15.51 -13.16
CA GLU A 247 -10.91 -15.13 -12.87
C GLU A 247 -11.25 -15.37 -11.39
N ASP A 248 -10.89 -16.54 -10.83
CA ASP A 248 -11.12 -16.84 -9.41
C ASP A 248 -10.28 -15.94 -8.47
N ALA A 249 -9.00 -15.69 -8.80
CA ALA A 249 -8.14 -14.80 -8.03
C ALA A 249 -8.65 -13.34 -8.04
N VAL A 250 -9.01 -12.80 -9.19
CA VAL A 250 -9.60 -11.47 -9.38
C VAL A 250 -10.88 -11.35 -8.54
N ARG A 251 -11.78 -12.33 -8.60
CA ARG A 251 -13.00 -12.34 -7.80
C ARG A 251 -12.71 -12.30 -6.29
N LYS A 252 -11.75 -13.10 -5.80
CA LYS A 252 -11.34 -13.13 -4.38
C LYS A 252 -10.72 -11.80 -3.95
N MET A 253 -9.81 -11.25 -4.77
CA MET A 253 -9.18 -9.95 -4.49
C MET A 253 -10.20 -8.81 -4.47
N GLY A 254 -11.18 -8.83 -5.39
CA GLY A 254 -12.27 -7.86 -5.43
C GLY A 254 -13.17 -7.90 -4.20
N GLN A 255 -13.24 -9.04 -3.48
CA GLN A 255 -13.94 -9.18 -2.19
C GLN A 255 -13.07 -8.78 -0.98
N ALA A 256 -11.74 -8.83 -1.11
CA ALA A 256 -10.82 -8.47 -0.06
C ALA A 256 -10.54 -6.95 0.01
N LEU A 257 -10.33 -6.32 -1.14
CA LEU A 257 -9.95 -4.91 -1.28
C LEU A 257 -10.88 -3.90 -0.58
N PRO A 258 -12.22 -4.05 -0.59
CA PRO A 258 -13.12 -3.13 0.10
C PRO A 258 -12.80 -2.95 1.59
N HIS A 259 -12.34 -4.02 2.26
CA HIS A 259 -11.98 -3.99 3.67
C HIS A 259 -10.69 -3.23 3.96
N MET A 260 -9.84 -3.04 2.93
CA MET A 260 -8.63 -2.24 3.03
C MET A 260 -8.90 -0.73 2.90
N VAL A 261 -10.16 -0.34 2.63
CA VAL A 261 -10.58 1.07 2.51
C VAL A 261 -11.17 1.51 3.85
N ASP A 262 -10.68 2.62 4.38
CA ASP A 262 -11.16 3.22 5.62
C ASP A 262 -12.47 4.01 5.45
N SER A 263 -12.96 4.66 6.49
CA SER A 263 -14.20 5.45 6.40
C SER A 263 -14.01 6.81 5.71
N THR A 264 -12.79 7.24 5.45
CA THR A 264 -12.53 8.44 4.64
C THR A 264 -12.56 8.16 3.14
N GLY A 265 -12.61 6.88 2.75
CA GLY A 265 -12.54 6.44 1.35
C GLY A 265 -11.11 6.27 0.83
N SER A 266 -10.13 6.26 1.73
CA SER A 266 -8.72 6.04 1.41
C SER A 266 -8.29 4.62 1.81
N TYR A 267 -7.23 4.10 1.18
CA TYR A 267 -6.62 2.87 1.65
C TYR A 267 -5.89 3.07 2.98
N TRP A 268 -6.03 2.09 3.89
CA TRP A 268 -5.21 2.04 5.09
C TRP A 268 -3.72 2.09 4.74
N GLN A 269 -2.96 2.93 5.45
CA GLN A 269 -1.52 3.02 5.29
C GLN A 269 -0.83 1.93 6.11
N TYR A 270 -0.38 0.87 5.47
CA TYR A 270 0.54 -0.12 6.03
C TYR A 270 1.39 -0.73 4.92
N GLY A 271 2.59 -1.20 5.25
CA GLY A 271 3.58 -1.59 4.25
C GLY A 271 3.93 -0.42 3.32
N ASP A 272 4.40 -0.71 2.12
CA ASP A 272 4.71 0.29 1.08
C ASP A 272 3.43 0.90 0.48
N SER A 273 2.61 1.56 1.31
CA SER A 273 1.38 2.24 0.87
C SER A 273 1.39 3.70 1.31
N ALA A 274 1.36 4.61 0.33
CA ALA A 274 1.07 6.00 0.58
C ALA A 274 -0.42 6.21 0.86
N GLU A 275 -0.79 7.34 1.45
CA GLU A 275 -2.18 7.76 1.56
C GLU A 275 -2.71 8.10 0.18
N PHE A 276 -3.79 7.47 -0.26
CA PHE A 276 -4.52 7.91 -1.43
C PHE A 276 -5.98 7.50 -1.42
N PRO A 277 -6.89 8.40 -1.84
CA PRO A 277 -8.30 8.08 -2.00
C PRO A 277 -8.47 7.03 -3.10
N VAL A 278 -9.30 6.04 -2.85
CA VAL A 278 -9.65 5.04 -3.84
C VAL A 278 -10.57 5.68 -4.88
N LYS A 279 -10.13 5.69 -6.14
CA LYS A 279 -10.93 6.24 -7.25
C LYS A 279 -11.56 5.11 -8.05
N PRO A 280 -12.82 5.26 -8.52
CA PRO A 280 -13.42 4.29 -9.41
C PRO A 280 -12.57 4.07 -10.68
N PHE A 281 -12.45 2.80 -11.08
CA PHE A 281 -11.80 2.37 -12.32
C PHE A 281 -12.60 1.24 -12.98
N ASP A 282 -12.34 0.97 -14.26
CA ASP A 282 -13.00 -0.08 -15.00
C ASP A 282 -12.61 -1.47 -14.46
N GLY A 283 -13.55 -2.41 -14.41
CA GLY A 283 -13.33 -3.75 -13.87
C GLY A 283 -13.34 -3.85 -12.34
N MET A 284 -13.59 -2.75 -11.61
CA MET A 284 -13.73 -2.76 -10.16
C MET A 284 -14.94 -3.61 -9.73
N SER A 285 -14.79 -4.43 -8.67
CA SER A 285 -15.91 -5.16 -8.09
C SER A 285 -16.98 -4.21 -7.52
N ASP A 286 -18.22 -4.67 -7.40
CA ASP A 286 -19.31 -3.84 -6.88
C ASP A 286 -19.06 -3.41 -5.43
N GLU A 287 -18.46 -4.28 -4.62
CA GLU A 287 -18.12 -3.96 -3.23
C GLU A 287 -16.97 -2.93 -3.14
N LEU A 288 -15.97 -3.05 -4.00
CA LEU A 288 -14.88 -2.05 -4.03
C LEU A 288 -15.38 -0.72 -4.59
N ARG A 289 -16.29 -0.73 -5.56
CA ARG A 289 -16.96 0.47 -6.08
C ARG A 289 -17.76 1.17 -4.99
N TYR A 290 -18.44 0.41 -4.14
CA TYR A 290 -19.15 0.97 -2.99
C TYR A 290 -18.19 1.72 -2.05
N ALA A 291 -17.07 1.10 -1.70
CA ALA A 291 -16.05 1.72 -0.86
C ALA A 291 -15.40 2.95 -1.54
N ALA A 292 -15.06 2.84 -2.83
CA ALA A 292 -14.43 3.92 -3.60
C ALA A 292 -15.33 5.13 -3.85
N THR A 293 -16.64 4.97 -3.76
CA THR A 293 -17.64 6.04 -3.95
C THR A 293 -18.31 6.48 -2.65
N ASN A 294 -17.75 6.07 -1.51
CA ASN A 294 -18.29 6.39 -0.17
C ASN A 294 -19.76 5.98 -0.03
N GLY A 295 -20.11 4.81 -0.58
CA GLY A 295 -21.47 4.26 -0.51
C GLY A 295 -22.43 4.74 -1.60
N ALA A 296 -21.99 5.57 -2.56
CA ALA A 296 -22.87 6.12 -3.59
C ALA A 296 -23.21 5.13 -4.71
N GLU A 297 -22.29 4.24 -5.06
CA GLU A 297 -22.44 3.26 -6.13
C GLU A 297 -21.99 1.87 -5.66
N GLY A 298 -22.48 0.80 -6.30
CA GLY A 298 -22.09 -0.56 -5.98
C GLY A 298 -22.92 -1.19 -4.86
N VAL A 299 -22.36 -2.15 -4.15
CA VAL A 299 -23.01 -2.92 -3.09
C VAL A 299 -22.10 -3.02 -1.86
N ALA A 300 -22.61 -2.71 -0.68
CA ALA A 300 -21.88 -2.87 0.56
C ALA A 300 -21.45 -4.33 0.79
N SER A 301 -20.24 -4.55 1.31
CA SER A 301 -19.81 -5.88 1.75
C SER A 301 -20.74 -6.42 2.84
N ALA A 302 -20.97 -7.73 2.81
CA ALA A 302 -21.78 -8.40 3.82
C ALA A 302 -21.11 -8.42 5.21
N ASP A 303 -19.80 -8.42 5.24
CA ASP A 303 -19.00 -8.51 6.45
C ASP A 303 -18.60 -7.11 6.94
N ARG A 304 -18.88 -6.79 8.21
CA ARG A 304 -18.38 -5.57 8.87
C ARG A 304 -16.96 -5.75 9.42
N VAL A 305 -16.63 -6.94 9.84
CA VAL A 305 -15.29 -7.30 10.32
C VAL A 305 -14.74 -8.42 9.45
N ARG A 306 -13.58 -8.21 8.88
CA ARG A 306 -12.86 -9.20 8.07
C ARG A 306 -11.52 -9.50 8.69
N ALA A 307 -11.30 -10.74 9.05
CA ALA A 307 -10.04 -11.23 9.59
C ALA A 307 -9.36 -12.14 8.56
N PHE A 308 -8.22 -11.73 8.06
CA PHE A 308 -7.42 -12.51 7.12
C PHE A 308 -6.48 -13.45 7.90
N ASP A 309 -6.36 -14.70 7.46
CA ASP A 309 -5.56 -15.71 8.19
C ASP A 309 -4.06 -15.40 8.13
N SER A 310 -3.61 -14.83 7.03
CA SER A 310 -2.20 -14.44 6.80
C SER A 310 -1.94 -12.95 6.96
N GLY A 311 -2.93 -12.16 7.31
CA GLY A 311 -2.88 -10.71 7.25
C GLY A 311 -3.65 -9.99 8.34
N PRO A 312 -4.00 -8.70 8.11
CA PRO A 312 -4.64 -7.85 9.10
C PRO A 312 -6.10 -8.23 9.37
N VAL A 313 -6.61 -7.67 10.47
CA VAL A 313 -8.04 -7.61 10.77
C VAL A 313 -8.54 -6.20 10.47
N PHE A 314 -9.58 -6.10 9.67
CA PHE A 314 -10.29 -4.85 9.41
C PHE A 314 -11.69 -4.91 10.01
N GLY A 315 -12.12 -3.81 10.59
CA GLY A 315 -13.48 -3.70 11.15
C GLY A 315 -14.11 -2.35 10.85
N ARG A 316 -15.44 -2.36 10.76
CA ARG A 316 -16.27 -1.16 10.61
C ARG A 316 -17.52 -1.32 11.48
N SER A 317 -17.99 -0.22 12.03
CA SER A 317 -19.30 -0.20 12.71
C SER A 317 -20.45 -0.41 11.71
N SER A 318 -20.32 0.17 10.51
CA SER A 318 -21.32 0.11 9.43
C SER A 318 -20.64 0.35 8.08
N TRP A 319 -21.25 -0.11 7.00
CA TRP A 319 -20.91 0.29 5.62
C TRP A 319 -21.67 1.55 5.18
N GLY A 320 -22.43 2.13 6.07
CA GLY A 320 -23.31 3.24 5.81
C GLY A 320 -24.76 2.81 5.57
N THR A 321 -25.65 3.71 5.92
CA THR A 321 -27.10 3.62 5.67
C THR A 321 -27.59 4.98 5.18
N PRO A 322 -28.84 5.14 4.75
CA PRO A 322 -29.38 6.48 4.44
C PRO A 322 -29.32 7.48 5.59
N ASP A 323 -29.32 6.99 6.84
CA ASP A 323 -29.32 7.81 8.06
C ASP A 323 -27.94 7.91 8.72
N ASP A 324 -26.99 7.05 8.30
CA ASP A 324 -25.62 6.96 8.84
C ASP A 324 -24.68 6.74 7.64
N GLY A 325 -24.03 7.81 7.23
CA GLY A 325 -23.19 7.83 6.03
C GLY A 325 -21.97 6.93 6.13
N PHE A 326 -21.36 6.62 5.00
CA PHE A 326 -20.15 5.82 4.90
C PHE A 326 -19.00 6.42 5.74
N ALA A 327 -18.82 7.75 5.67
CA ALA A 327 -17.75 8.48 6.35
C ALA A 327 -17.95 8.55 7.87
N ASP A 328 -19.19 8.50 8.35
CA ASP A 328 -19.47 8.62 9.79
C ASP A 328 -19.16 7.33 10.56
N ALA A 329 -19.01 6.22 9.84
CA ALA A 329 -18.72 4.92 10.44
C ALA A 329 -17.34 4.90 11.11
N ALA A 330 -17.29 4.37 12.34
CA ALA A 330 -16.02 4.01 12.97
C ALA A 330 -15.40 2.83 12.19
N ALA A 331 -14.18 2.98 11.69
CA ALA A 331 -13.43 1.93 11.04
C ALA A 331 -12.05 1.76 11.67
N TRP A 332 -11.53 0.54 11.65
CA TRP A 332 -10.25 0.22 12.29
C TRP A 332 -9.51 -0.90 11.58
N MET A 333 -8.20 -0.92 11.78
CA MET A 333 -7.32 -1.97 11.31
C MET A 333 -6.35 -2.39 12.43
N LEU A 334 -6.18 -3.71 12.61
CA LEU A 334 -5.12 -4.28 13.43
C LEU A 334 -4.20 -5.12 12.53
N ARG A 335 -2.95 -4.69 12.39
CA ARG A 335 -1.97 -5.36 11.54
C ARG A 335 -1.48 -6.66 12.18
N THR A 336 -1.83 -7.79 11.60
CA THR A 336 -1.33 -9.12 11.97
C THR A 336 -0.70 -9.79 10.74
N GLY A 337 -0.20 -11.00 10.89
CA GLY A 337 0.44 -11.75 9.82
C GLY A 337 1.96 -11.67 9.82
N THR A 338 2.56 -11.89 8.67
CA THR A 338 4.01 -11.86 8.51
C THR A 338 4.49 -10.46 8.10
N GLY A 339 5.73 -10.11 8.41
CA GLY A 339 6.38 -8.91 7.93
C GLY A 339 7.50 -9.24 6.93
N ARG A 340 7.34 -10.30 6.13
CA ARG A 340 8.42 -10.82 5.26
C ARG A 340 8.18 -10.64 3.78
N GLU A 341 6.98 -10.29 3.40
CA GLU A 341 6.61 -10.04 2.01
C GLU A 341 7.31 -8.78 1.50
N THR A 342 7.50 -8.71 0.20
CA THR A 342 8.34 -7.70 -0.48
C THR A 342 7.99 -6.26 -0.11
N LYS A 343 6.71 -5.95 0.09
CA LYS A 343 6.20 -4.60 0.36
C LYS A 343 5.67 -4.42 1.78
N SER A 344 5.88 -5.41 2.65
CA SER A 344 5.48 -5.39 4.04
C SER A 344 6.60 -4.83 4.91
N HIS A 345 6.23 -4.09 5.95
CA HIS A 345 7.15 -3.60 6.96
C HIS A 345 7.11 -4.50 8.21
N ARG A 346 8.25 -4.71 8.85
CA ARG A 346 8.27 -5.38 10.16
C ARG A 346 7.96 -4.44 11.30
N GLY A 347 8.25 -3.15 11.12
CA GLY A 347 7.98 -2.12 12.10
C GLY A 347 6.50 -1.90 12.34
N ASP A 348 5.63 -2.16 11.34
CA ASP A 348 4.19 -1.98 11.41
C ASP A 348 3.41 -3.17 12.03
N LEU A 349 4.09 -4.25 12.41
CA LEU A 349 3.41 -5.40 13.02
C LEU A 349 2.76 -5.03 14.35
N MET A 350 1.50 -5.39 14.49
CA MET A 350 0.58 -5.02 15.58
C MET A 350 0.17 -3.54 15.58
N GLN A 351 0.40 -2.81 14.48
CA GLN A 351 -0.14 -1.46 14.29
C GLN A 351 -1.66 -1.46 14.39
N PHE A 352 -2.17 -0.39 15.01
CA PHE A 352 -3.59 -0.08 15.05
C PHE A 352 -3.84 1.26 14.38
N LEU A 353 -4.78 1.29 13.42
CA LEU A 353 -5.26 2.50 12.76
C LEU A 353 -6.76 2.65 13.04
N TYR A 354 -7.23 3.88 13.13
CA TYR A 354 -8.61 4.16 13.51
C TYR A 354 -9.11 5.43 12.84
N THR A 355 -10.26 5.30 12.18
CA THR A 355 -11.01 6.42 11.63
C THR A 355 -12.42 6.43 12.24
N ALA A 356 -12.96 7.60 12.47
CA ALA A 356 -14.33 7.81 12.91
C ALA A 356 -14.75 9.24 12.59
N ARG A 357 -16.06 9.48 12.45
CA ARG A 357 -16.60 10.83 12.23
C ARG A 357 -16.01 11.51 10.99
N GLY A 358 -15.78 10.74 9.94
CA GLY A 358 -15.26 11.23 8.66
C GLY A 358 -13.77 11.58 8.61
N ARG A 359 -12.98 11.19 9.60
CA ARG A 359 -11.56 11.56 9.69
C ARG A 359 -10.66 10.49 10.30
N GLN A 360 -9.37 10.63 10.09
CA GLN A 360 -8.34 9.88 10.80
C GLN A 360 -8.31 10.30 12.27
N ILE A 361 -8.28 9.33 13.18
CA ILE A 361 -8.13 9.54 14.62
C ILE A 361 -6.69 9.28 15.06
N VAL A 362 -6.12 8.20 14.57
CA VAL A 362 -4.70 7.89 14.56
C VAL A 362 -4.34 7.38 13.18
N GLU A 363 -3.27 7.91 12.63
CA GLU A 363 -2.79 7.60 11.29
C GLU A 363 -1.41 6.91 11.34
N ASP A 364 -0.96 6.40 10.22
CA ASP A 364 0.42 5.93 10.06
C ASP A 364 1.38 7.10 9.81
N GLY A 365 2.67 6.93 10.09
CA GLY A 365 3.69 7.89 9.67
C GLY A 365 3.89 7.95 8.16
N GLY A 366 3.31 7.02 7.43
CA GLY A 366 3.30 6.97 5.98
C GLY A 366 4.53 6.34 5.35
N HIS A 367 4.53 6.32 4.02
CA HIS A 367 5.56 5.67 3.21
C HIS A 367 6.51 6.71 2.60
N PRO A 368 7.79 6.78 3.04
CA PRO A 368 8.76 7.75 2.50
C PRO A 368 9.10 7.56 1.02
N GLY A 369 8.77 6.43 0.46
CA GLY A 369 9.19 6.00 -0.87
C GLY A 369 10.31 4.97 -0.82
N ILE A 370 10.86 4.63 -1.99
CA ILE A 370 11.88 3.59 -2.15
C ILE A 370 13.31 4.17 -2.25
N VAL A 371 13.48 5.49 -2.14
CA VAL A 371 14.80 6.13 -2.20
C VAL A 371 15.58 5.78 -0.93
N GLU A 372 16.82 5.34 -1.12
CA GLU A 372 17.73 4.96 -0.04
C GLU A 372 18.32 6.20 0.63
N ASP A 373 17.56 6.78 1.56
CA ASP A 373 17.97 7.89 2.41
C ASP A 373 17.78 7.54 3.90
N SER A 374 17.97 8.49 4.81
CA SER A 374 17.78 8.27 6.25
C SER A 374 16.32 8.05 6.67
N TRP A 375 15.35 8.36 5.80
CA TRP A 375 13.92 8.25 6.08
C TRP A 375 13.35 6.88 5.73
N ARG A 376 13.95 6.19 4.76
CA ARG A 376 13.52 4.82 4.41
C ARG A 376 13.62 3.86 5.61
N PRO A 377 14.76 3.78 6.36
CA PRO A 377 14.83 2.96 7.58
C PRO A 377 13.83 3.37 8.65
N TRP A 378 13.53 4.67 8.80
CA TRP A 378 12.50 5.14 9.72
C TRP A 378 11.11 4.61 9.32
N GLY A 379 10.70 4.76 8.06
CA GLY A 379 9.41 4.27 7.56
C GLY A 379 9.26 2.76 7.63
N LEU A 380 10.36 1.99 7.63
CA LEU A 380 10.35 0.55 7.85
C LEU A 380 10.36 0.17 9.34
N GLY A 381 10.72 1.11 10.21
CA GLY A 381 10.94 0.90 11.63
C GLY A 381 9.71 1.21 12.49
N PRO A 382 9.72 0.80 13.76
CA PRO A 382 8.55 0.93 14.65
C PRO A 382 8.18 2.37 15.00
N THR A 383 9.11 3.32 14.90
CA THR A 383 8.88 4.72 15.30
C THR A 383 8.03 5.51 14.31
N ALA A 384 7.77 4.96 13.12
CA ALA A 384 6.82 5.51 12.15
C ALA A 384 5.36 5.06 12.41
N HIS A 385 5.13 4.05 13.26
CA HIS A 385 3.87 3.34 13.33
C HIS A 385 3.20 3.39 14.71
N ASN A 386 1.90 3.08 14.77
CA ASN A 386 1.11 3.01 16.02
C ASN A 386 1.26 1.64 16.68
N VAL A 387 2.42 1.36 17.25
CA VAL A 387 2.84 0.04 17.74
C VAL A 387 3.33 0.06 19.18
N ILE A 388 3.59 -1.12 19.73
CA ILE A 388 4.35 -1.30 20.96
C ILE A 388 5.84 -1.21 20.60
N HIS A 389 6.49 -0.15 21.02
CA HIS A 389 7.92 0.10 20.84
C HIS A 389 8.68 -0.15 22.14
N ILE A 390 9.85 -0.76 22.06
CA ILE A 390 10.72 -1.04 23.20
C ILE A 390 12.11 -0.46 22.90
N PRO A 391 12.34 0.83 23.16
CA PRO A 391 13.60 1.52 22.80
C PRO A 391 14.87 0.89 23.36
N THR A 392 14.75 0.08 24.40
CA THR A 392 15.88 -0.61 25.03
C THR A 392 16.23 -1.97 24.40
N LEU A 393 15.47 -2.39 23.40
CA LEU A 393 15.75 -3.53 22.53
C LEU A 393 16.13 -3.01 21.12
N ASP A 394 16.61 -3.93 20.27
CA ASP A 394 16.93 -3.62 18.89
C ASP A 394 15.69 -3.18 18.08
N GLU A 395 15.90 -2.54 16.94
CA GLU A 395 14.87 -1.93 16.08
C GLU A 395 13.69 -2.85 15.73
N TYR A 396 13.91 -4.15 15.69
CA TYR A 396 12.91 -5.17 15.40
C TYR A 396 12.86 -6.23 16.50
N PRO A 397 12.28 -5.92 17.66
CA PRO A 397 12.31 -6.83 18.82
C PRO A 397 11.50 -8.11 18.62
N GLY A 398 10.65 -8.17 17.58
CA GLY A 398 9.76 -9.31 17.34
C GLY A 398 10.39 -10.42 16.52
N ALA A 399 10.22 -11.66 16.97
CA ALA A 399 10.59 -12.88 16.28
C ALA A 399 9.39 -13.49 15.54
N GLY A 400 9.42 -13.41 14.20
CA GLY A 400 8.38 -13.99 13.36
C GLY A 400 7.12 -13.10 13.21
N PRO A 401 6.00 -13.68 12.76
CA PRO A 401 4.76 -12.96 12.51
C PRO A 401 4.10 -12.47 13.80
N ALA A 402 3.26 -11.44 13.64
CA ALA A 402 2.26 -11.09 14.65
C ALA A 402 1.09 -12.06 14.52
N GLU A 403 0.97 -13.01 15.44
CA GLU A 403 -0.10 -13.99 15.45
C GLU A 403 -1.41 -13.33 15.86
N ARG A 404 -2.46 -13.46 15.03
CA ARG A 404 -3.82 -13.09 15.40
C ARG A 404 -4.35 -14.05 16.47
N GLY A 405 -4.95 -13.48 17.52
CA GLY A 405 -5.71 -14.22 18.51
C GLY A 405 -7.23 -14.16 18.25
N ASP A 406 -8.01 -13.93 19.29
CA ASP A 406 -9.45 -13.85 19.18
C ASP A 406 -9.90 -12.62 18.39
N VAL A 407 -10.98 -12.80 17.62
CA VAL A 407 -11.71 -11.74 16.95
C VAL A 407 -13.17 -11.84 17.43
N TRP A 408 -13.73 -10.75 17.90
CA TRP A 408 -15.12 -10.70 18.34
C TRP A 408 -15.89 -9.61 17.60
N VAL A 409 -17.10 -9.95 17.23
CA VAL A 409 -17.99 -9.09 16.47
C VAL A 409 -19.33 -9.08 17.19
N SER A 410 -19.76 -7.91 17.65
CA SER A 410 -21.08 -7.76 18.24
C SER A 410 -22.17 -7.85 17.15
N SER A 411 -23.31 -8.41 17.50
CA SER A 411 -24.41 -8.56 16.55
C SER A 411 -25.03 -7.22 16.11
N ASP A 412 -24.89 -6.20 16.95
CA ASP A 412 -25.45 -4.86 16.75
C ASP A 412 -24.39 -3.80 16.33
N GLY A 413 -23.14 -4.20 16.13
CA GLY A 413 -22.03 -3.28 15.80
C GLY A 413 -21.57 -2.40 16.95
N SER A 414 -22.05 -2.64 18.16
CA SER A 414 -21.78 -1.76 19.30
C SER A 414 -20.39 -1.90 19.90
N ALA A 415 -19.71 -3.02 19.66
CA ALA A 415 -18.38 -3.29 20.17
C ALA A 415 -17.72 -4.43 19.38
N ASP A 416 -16.74 -4.13 18.57
CA ASP A 416 -15.97 -5.10 17.79
C ASP A 416 -14.48 -5.02 18.17
N GLY A 417 -13.72 -6.10 17.99
CA GLY A 417 -12.32 -6.07 18.37
C GLY A 417 -11.52 -7.30 17.97
N ALA A 418 -10.24 -7.25 18.26
CA ALA A 418 -9.32 -8.34 17.99
C ALA A 418 -8.11 -8.32 18.95
N THR A 419 -7.40 -9.46 19.03
CA THR A 419 -6.13 -9.57 19.72
C THR A 419 -5.02 -10.00 18.77
N ALA A 420 -3.81 -9.57 19.10
CA ALA A 420 -2.58 -9.99 18.44
C ALA A 420 -1.47 -10.22 19.47
N ARG A 421 -0.55 -11.11 19.14
CA ARG A 421 0.66 -11.36 19.95
C ARG A 421 1.85 -11.64 19.06
N GLN A 422 3.03 -11.31 19.55
CA GLN A 422 4.29 -11.62 18.88
C GLN A 422 5.35 -12.01 19.91
N LYS A 423 6.12 -13.05 19.59
CA LYS A 423 7.29 -13.43 20.39
C LYS A 423 8.38 -12.38 20.24
N LEU A 424 9.15 -12.14 21.28
CA LEU A 424 10.35 -11.31 21.25
C LEU A 424 11.59 -12.16 20.97
N GLU A 425 12.55 -11.64 20.22
CA GLU A 425 13.82 -12.34 19.93
C GLU A 425 14.64 -12.62 21.18
N VAL A 426 14.57 -11.75 22.17
CA VAL A 426 15.23 -11.90 23.48
C VAL A 426 14.48 -12.82 24.44
N GLY A 427 13.37 -13.41 23.99
CA GLY A 427 12.47 -14.23 24.80
C GLY A 427 11.35 -13.43 25.45
N GLY A 428 10.20 -14.08 25.62
CA GLY A 428 8.95 -13.44 26.07
C GLY A 428 8.06 -13.06 24.89
N GLU A 429 7.16 -12.10 25.11
CA GLU A 429 6.16 -11.69 24.10
C GLU A 429 5.70 -10.26 24.30
N ARG A 430 5.15 -9.67 23.23
CA ARG A 430 4.29 -8.50 23.27
C ARG A 430 2.90 -8.88 22.73
N ALA A 431 1.86 -8.29 23.30
CA ALA A 431 0.47 -8.56 22.95
C ALA A 431 -0.35 -7.29 22.95
N ARG A 432 -1.28 -7.18 22.01
CA ARG A 432 -2.24 -6.08 21.87
C ARG A 432 -3.64 -6.64 21.83
N SER A 433 -4.54 -6.07 22.64
CA SER A 433 -5.99 -6.28 22.57
C SER A 433 -6.66 -4.97 22.20
N VAL A 434 -7.60 -5.01 21.29
CA VAL A 434 -8.33 -3.83 20.80
C VAL A 434 -9.83 -4.06 20.95
N LEU A 435 -10.56 -3.07 21.45
CA LEU A 435 -12.01 -3.00 21.45
C LEU A 435 -12.45 -1.63 20.92
N VAL A 436 -13.18 -1.61 19.82
CA VAL A 436 -13.75 -0.40 19.23
C VAL A 436 -15.24 -0.34 19.53
N LEU A 437 -15.68 0.78 20.07
CA LEU A 437 -17.06 1.08 20.49
C LEU A 437 -17.68 2.11 19.55
N THR A 438 -19.00 2.12 19.44
CA THR A 438 -19.75 3.02 18.57
C THR A 438 -20.71 3.98 19.28
N ALA A 439 -20.90 3.82 20.58
CA ALA A 439 -21.73 4.73 21.37
C ALA A 439 -21.23 4.79 22.83
N PRO A 440 -20.33 5.72 23.15
CA PRO A 440 -19.67 6.69 22.26
C PRO A 440 -18.64 6.04 21.34
N ASP A 441 -18.30 6.70 20.23
CA ASP A 441 -17.14 6.30 19.43
C ASP A 441 -15.91 6.33 20.32
N ALA A 442 -15.24 5.20 20.46
CA ALA A 442 -14.02 5.08 21.22
C ALA A 442 -13.25 3.81 20.86
N ALA A 443 -11.94 3.85 21.04
CA ALA A 443 -11.11 2.64 20.98
C ALA A 443 -10.41 2.46 22.34
N VAL A 444 -10.49 1.25 22.88
CA VAL A 444 -9.75 0.82 24.08
C VAL A 444 -8.71 -0.21 23.66
N ILE A 445 -7.45 0.11 23.89
CA ILE A 445 -6.31 -0.74 23.50
C ILE A 445 -5.53 -1.11 24.75
N VAL A 446 -5.20 -2.40 24.89
CA VAL A 446 -4.34 -2.90 25.96
C VAL A 446 -3.09 -3.48 25.35
N ASP A 447 -1.96 -2.85 25.66
CA ASP A 447 -0.63 -3.27 25.25
C ASP A 447 0.12 -3.91 26.43
N ARG A 448 0.55 -5.13 26.25
CA ARG A 448 1.28 -5.89 27.26
C ARG A 448 2.61 -6.39 26.71
N THR A 449 3.62 -6.33 27.53
CA THR A 449 4.94 -6.90 27.23
C THR A 449 5.43 -7.75 28.39
N ARG A 450 6.12 -8.84 28.05
CA ARG A 450 6.90 -9.64 28.95
C ARG A 450 8.24 -9.94 28.30
N ILE A 451 9.34 -9.44 28.90
CA ILE A 451 10.69 -9.51 28.35
C ILE A 451 11.52 -10.45 29.25
N LEU A 452 12.21 -11.41 28.65
CA LEU A 452 12.90 -12.49 29.37
C LEU A 452 14.43 -12.48 29.18
N ASP A 453 15.02 -11.33 28.92
CA ASP A 453 16.48 -11.15 28.78
C ASP A 453 17.22 -10.98 30.11
N GLY A 454 16.50 -11.00 31.22
CA GLY A 454 17.05 -10.86 32.57
C GLY A 454 17.19 -9.39 33.06
N ARG A 455 16.88 -8.40 32.24
CA ARG A 455 16.85 -6.99 32.62
C ARG A 455 15.49 -6.61 33.19
N THR A 456 15.48 -5.57 34.04
CA THR A 456 14.26 -5.05 34.68
C THR A 456 14.03 -3.56 34.40
N ASP A 457 14.90 -2.94 33.62
CA ASP A 457 14.94 -1.50 33.33
C ASP A 457 14.48 -1.15 31.91
N HIS A 458 13.73 -2.05 31.27
CA HIS A 458 13.19 -1.79 29.94
C HIS A 458 12.22 -0.62 29.96
N VAL A 459 12.27 0.20 28.91
CA VAL A 459 11.25 1.20 28.57
C VAL A 459 10.34 0.59 27.54
N VAL A 460 9.04 0.68 27.75
CA VAL A 460 7.99 0.26 26.83
C VAL A 460 7.15 1.48 26.46
N GLU A 461 6.96 1.72 25.19
CA GLU A 461 6.14 2.82 24.66
C GLU A 461 5.02 2.25 23.81
N THR A 462 3.81 2.77 23.99
CA THR A 462 2.74 2.68 22.99
C THR A 462 2.73 3.99 22.22
N LEU A 463 2.94 3.91 20.91
CA LEU A 463 3.05 5.06 20.01
C LEU A 463 1.71 5.32 19.31
N TRP A 464 1.31 6.61 19.24
CA TRP A 464 0.14 7.10 18.55
C TRP A 464 0.51 8.30 17.69
N ASN A 465 0.46 8.16 16.37
CA ASN A 465 0.64 9.25 15.43
C ASN A 465 -0.71 9.92 15.20
N LEU A 466 -0.74 11.21 15.34
CA LEU A 466 -1.93 12.05 15.17
C LEU A 466 -1.83 12.80 13.84
N PRO A 467 -2.96 13.06 13.17
CA PRO A 467 -3.00 13.88 11.97
C PRO A 467 -2.22 15.20 12.10
N ALA A 468 -1.49 15.54 11.04
CA ALA A 468 -0.55 16.67 11.07
C ALA A 468 -1.21 18.02 11.34
N GLU A 469 -2.48 18.20 10.94
CA GLU A 469 -3.31 19.39 11.15
C GLU A 469 -3.74 19.59 12.60
N PHE A 470 -3.58 18.56 13.46
CA PHE A 470 -4.03 18.66 14.84
C PHE A 470 -3.04 19.45 15.71
N SER A 471 -3.57 20.40 16.45
CA SER A 471 -2.87 21.00 17.57
C SER A 471 -3.06 20.13 18.81
N THR A 472 -1.96 19.81 19.50
CA THR A 472 -1.96 18.83 20.59
C THR A 472 -1.52 19.48 21.88
N GLU A 473 -2.28 19.26 22.96
CA GLU A 473 -1.98 19.72 24.30
C GLU A 473 -2.00 18.59 25.33
N ARG A 474 -1.11 18.65 26.29
CA ARG A 474 -1.18 17.80 27.47
C ARG A 474 -2.15 18.42 28.49
N VAL A 475 -3.28 17.74 28.71
CA VAL A 475 -4.32 18.18 29.67
C VAL A 475 -3.95 17.79 31.09
N SER A 476 -3.36 16.61 31.28
CA SER A 476 -2.91 16.09 32.57
C SER A 476 -1.68 15.18 32.43
N GLU A 477 -1.26 14.49 33.49
CA GLU A 477 -0.15 13.51 33.41
C GLU A 477 -0.48 12.26 32.60
N ASP A 478 -1.76 11.96 32.41
CA ASP A 478 -2.29 10.79 31.74
C ASP A 478 -3.13 11.11 30.50
N THR A 479 -3.39 12.40 30.22
CA THR A 479 -4.37 12.81 29.20
C THR A 479 -3.77 13.82 28.23
N VAL A 480 -3.96 13.52 26.94
CA VAL A 480 -3.64 14.40 25.81
C VAL A 480 -4.92 14.71 25.05
N ARG A 481 -5.07 15.94 24.61
CA ARG A 481 -6.12 16.39 23.71
C ARG A 481 -5.51 16.91 22.42
N ALA A 482 -5.98 16.40 21.31
CA ALA A 482 -5.66 16.87 19.97
C ALA A 482 -6.91 17.53 19.38
N VAL A 483 -6.76 18.69 18.78
CA VAL A 483 -7.87 19.49 18.24
C VAL A 483 -7.53 19.87 16.81
N ASP A 484 -8.43 19.56 15.90
CA ASP A 484 -8.40 20.09 14.54
C ASP A 484 -8.73 21.58 14.58
N ALA A 485 -7.82 22.40 14.08
CA ALA A 485 -7.94 23.85 14.13
C ALA A 485 -9.08 24.39 13.25
N ASP A 486 -9.44 23.70 12.18
CA ASP A 486 -10.43 24.15 11.21
C ASP A 486 -11.85 23.77 11.64
N SER A 487 -12.08 22.50 12.03
CA SER A 487 -13.39 22.01 12.45
C SER A 487 -13.68 22.22 13.94
N GLY A 488 -12.65 22.33 14.77
CA GLY A 488 -12.76 22.34 16.23
C GLY A 488 -13.05 20.97 16.84
N GLU A 489 -13.15 19.92 16.03
CA GLU A 489 -13.29 18.55 16.51
C GLU A 489 -12.04 18.10 17.26
N SER A 490 -12.19 17.16 18.17
CA SER A 490 -11.07 16.76 19.01
C SER A 490 -10.96 15.24 19.15
N THR A 491 -9.76 14.79 19.51
CA THR A 491 -9.50 13.44 19.97
C THR A 491 -8.84 13.51 21.34
N THR A 492 -9.41 12.84 22.33
CA THR A 492 -8.84 12.71 23.65
C THR A 492 -8.18 11.34 23.79
N LEU A 493 -6.89 11.33 24.14
CA LEU A 493 -6.11 10.14 24.41
C LEU A 493 -5.84 10.05 25.90
N VAL A 494 -6.21 8.95 26.54
CA VAL A 494 -6.00 8.75 27.98
C VAL A 494 -5.18 7.47 28.19
N GLN A 495 -4.08 7.59 28.95
CA GLN A 495 -3.34 6.44 29.45
C GLN A 495 -3.90 5.99 30.79
N VAL A 496 -4.23 4.72 30.91
CA VAL A 496 -4.65 4.11 32.16
C VAL A 496 -3.68 2.98 32.52
N ARG A 497 -3.33 2.86 33.80
CA ARG A 497 -2.54 1.76 34.29
C ARG A 497 -3.43 0.61 34.75
N LEU A 498 -3.03 -0.61 34.37
CA LEU A 498 -3.79 -1.80 34.69
C LEU A 498 -3.69 -2.19 36.19
N ASP A 499 -2.64 -1.73 36.88
CA ASP A 499 -2.44 -1.93 38.32
C ASP A 499 -3.23 -0.91 39.18
N GLY A 500 -3.93 0.04 38.53
CA GLY A 500 -4.71 1.09 39.19
C GLY A 500 -3.88 2.21 39.84
N GLU A 501 -2.56 2.16 39.70
CA GLU A 501 -1.70 3.25 40.16
C GLU A 501 -1.78 4.44 39.19
N PRO A 502 -1.66 5.67 39.68
CA PRO A 502 -1.63 6.85 38.81
C PRO A 502 -0.47 6.77 37.80
N VAL A 503 -0.71 7.29 36.59
CA VAL A 503 0.35 7.49 35.61
C VAL A 503 1.38 8.45 36.20
N SER A 504 2.63 8.04 36.29
CA SER A 504 3.69 8.87 36.85
C SER A 504 4.02 10.04 35.93
N ARG A 505 4.52 11.14 36.53
CA ARG A 505 5.02 12.28 35.79
C ARG A 505 6.07 11.86 34.78
N GLY A 506 5.80 12.03 33.48
CA GLY A 506 6.62 11.55 32.38
C GLY A 506 6.10 10.28 31.72
N GLY A 507 4.91 9.77 32.11
CA GLY A 507 4.25 8.63 31.43
C GLY A 507 3.71 8.98 30.03
N VAL A 508 3.51 10.25 29.74
CA VAL A 508 3.07 10.74 28.42
C VAL A 508 4.13 11.65 27.81
N HIS A 509 4.56 11.35 26.62
CA HIS A 509 5.51 12.15 25.85
C HIS A 509 4.88 12.61 24.56
N LEU A 510 5.09 13.88 24.20
CA LEU A 510 4.70 14.46 22.93
C LEU A 510 5.98 14.76 22.15
N ARG A 511 6.02 14.30 20.90
CA ARG A 511 7.12 14.51 19.97
C ARG A 511 6.55 15.07 18.68
N ARG A 512 7.14 16.15 18.14
CA ARG A 512 6.71 16.74 16.87
C ARG A 512 7.93 17.16 16.07
N GLY A 513 8.07 16.63 14.86
CA GLY A 513 9.14 17.00 13.95
C GLY A 513 10.54 16.71 14.50
N GLU A 514 10.68 15.76 15.44
CA GLU A 514 11.97 15.43 16.04
C GLU A 514 12.82 14.58 15.09
N THR A 515 14.06 15.03 14.90
CA THR A 515 15.04 14.32 14.08
C THR A 515 16.25 14.03 14.96
N ASP A 516 16.49 12.77 15.32
CA ASP A 516 17.69 12.35 16.01
C ASP A 516 18.81 12.08 15.00
N VAL A 517 19.80 12.96 15.00
CA VAL A 517 20.94 12.91 14.06
C VAL A 517 22.07 12.02 14.61
N GLU A 518 22.14 11.77 15.92
CA GLU A 518 23.24 11.03 16.54
C GLU A 518 23.00 9.51 16.57
N GLY A 519 21.75 9.06 16.59
CA GLY A 519 21.37 7.63 16.63
C GLY A 519 21.04 7.00 15.27
N GLY A 520 20.91 7.80 14.24
CA GLY A 520 20.77 7.34 12.83
C GLY A 520 19.40 6.85 12.38
N HIS A 521 18.40 6.63 13.28
CA HIS A 521 17.13 6.00 12.89
C HIS A 521 15.89 6.46 13.68
N ALA A 522 16.01 7.35 14.63
CA ALA A 522 14.90 7.73 15.49
C ALA A 522 14.31 9.09 15.13
N HIS A 523 13.59 9.15 14.01
CA HIS A 523 12.71 10.28 13.76
C HIS A 523 11.38 10.03 14.47
N HIS A 524 10.76 11.11 15.00
CA HIS A 524 9.48 11.03 15.70
C HIS A 524 8.58 12.20 15.32
N GLY A 525 7.28 11.94 15.20
CA GLY A 525 6.31 12.98 14.91
C GLY A 525 6.43 13.56 13.51
N TRP A 526 6.52 12.68 12.53
CA TRP A 526 6.50 12.98 11.10
C TRP A 526 5.43 12.18 10.40
N HIS A 527 4.89 12.74 9.32
CA HIS A 527 3.93 12.11 8.43
C HIS A 527 4.35 12.29 6.96
N TYR A 528 4.11 11.26 6.15
CA TYR A 528 4.28 11.26 4.71
C TYR A 528 2.92 11.11 4.01
N PRO A 529 2.26 12.23 3.64
CA PRO A 529 1.00 12.17 2.87
C PRO A 529 1.22 11.60 1.47
N ALA A 530 2.42 11.74 0.93
CA ALA A 530 2.83 11.13 -0.34
C ALA A 530 4.31 10.75 -0.31
N GLU A 531 4.73 9.88 -1.23
CA GLU A 531 6.15 9.55 -1.38
C GLU A 531 6.99 10.84 -1.55
N GLN A 532 8.05 10.96 -0.78
CA GLN A 532 8.99 12.10 -0.76
C GLN A 532 8.39 13.44 -0.24
N GLU A 533 7.14 13.48 0.12
CA GLU A 533 6.51 14.64 0.75
C GLU A 533 6.30 14.35 2.22
N ARG A 534 6.87 15.17 3.10
CA ARG A 534 6.72 14.98 4.55
C ARG A 534 6.36 16.27 5.24
N GLU A 535 5.67 16.11 6.35
CA GLU A 535 5.26 17.20 7.23
C GLU A 535 5.43 16.82 8.70
N GLU A 536 5.52 17.84 9.55
CA GLU A 536 5.55 17.61 10.99
C GLU A 536 4.17 17.22 11.50
N ALA A 537 4.10 16.06 12.15
CA ALA A 537 2.92 15.56 12.85
C ALA A 537 3.21 15.43 14.36
N THR A 538 2.22 15.11 15.16
CA THR A 538 2.46 14.84 16.58
C THR A 538 2.38 13.34 16.86
N GLN A 539 3.44 12.80 17.47
CA GLN A 539 3.43 11.47 18.04
C GLN A 539 3.25 11.53 19.56
N VAL A 540 2.24 10.86 20.07
CA VAL A 540 2.02 10.64 21.50
C VAL A 540 2.62 9.30 21.88
N ALA A 541 3.55 9.28 22.84
CA ALA A 541 4.10 8.06 23.41
C ALA A 541 3.60 7.89 24.86
N PHE A 542 2.84 6.83 25.11
CA PHE A 542 2.51 6.38 26.44
C PHE A 542 3.56 5.42 26.95
N ARG A 543 4.15 5.71 28.11
CA ARG A 543 5.31 4.99 28.67
C ARG A 543 4.98 4.17 29.89
N SER A 544 5.63 3.03 29.96
CA SER A 544 5.78 2.20 31.14
C SER A 544 7.21 1.65 31.21
N SER A 545 7.59 1.02 32.31
CA SER A 545 8.93 0.46 32.51
C SER A 545 8.87 -0.87 33.25
N GLY A 546 9.84 -1.73 32.99
CA GLY A 546 9.98 -3.02 33.63
C GLY A 546 10.11 -4.19 32.64
N ALA A 547 10.41 -5.37 33.15
CA ALA A 547 10.41 -6.60 32.37
C ALA A 547 8.99 -7.07 32.00
N GLU A 548 8.01 -6.69 32.82
CA GLU A 548 6.58 -6.87 32.54
C GLU A 548 5.92 -5.48 32.57
N SER A 549 5.10 -5.17 31.57
CA SER A 549 4.46 -3.88 31.39
C SER A 549 3.06 -4.06 30.81
N ALA A 550 2.13 -3.19 31.22
CA ALA A 550 0.82 -3.06 30.62
C ALA A 550 0.44 -1.58 30.52
N ILE A 551 0.05 -1.16 29.32
CA ILE A 551 -0.43 0.17 28.99
C ILE A 551 -1.85 0.04 28.45
N VAL A 552 -2.80 0.76 29.01
CA VAL A 552 -4.15 0.88 28.47
C VAL A 552 -4.29 2.26 27.85
N SER A 553 -4.60 2.31 26.57
CA SER A 553 -4.89 3.53 25.83
C SER A 553 -6.38 3.61 25.54
N VAL A 554 -6.98 4.76 25.80
CA VAL A 554 -8.37 5.07 25.44
C VAL A 554 -8.34 6.25 24.50
N LEU A 555 -8.84 6.06 23.28
CA LEU A 555 -8.93 7.09 22.24
C LEU A 555 -10.41 7.43 22.04
N VAL A 556 -10.77 8.69 22.20
CA VAL A 556 -12.16 9.14 22.11
C VAL A 556 -12.25 10.36 21.19
N PRO A 557 -12.71 10.18 19.94
CA PRO A 557 -13.06 11.30 19.08
C PRO A 557 -14.35 11.99 19.57
N ALA A 558 -14.43 13.29 19.36
CA ALA A 558 -15.56 14.10 19.83
C ALA A 558 -15.80 15.29 18.90
N ALA A 559 -17.04 15.75 18.80
CA ALA A 559 -17.42 16.95 18.08
C ALA A 559 -16.84 18.22 18.72
N ALA A 560 -16.88 19.32 17.98
CA ALA A 560 -16.41 20.61 18.47
C ALA A 560 -17.16 21.03 19.74
N GLY A 561 -16.42 21.28 20.81
CA GLY A 561 -16.95 21.71 22.09
C GLY A 561 -17.42 20.62 23.04
N ASP A 562 -17.46 19.36 22.60
CA ASP A 562 -17.86 18.22 23.42
C ASP A 562 -16.86 17.96 24.55
N ALA A 563 -17.39 17.60 25.73
CA ALA A 563 -16.59 17.22 26.88
C ALA A 563 -16.42 15.69 26.93
N VAL A 564 -15.19 15.23 26.77
CA VAL A 564 -14.84 13.83 26.96
C VAL A 564 -14.33 13.59 28.38
N ARG A 565 -14.80 12.51 28.99
CA ARG A 565 -14.31 12.06 30.29
C ARG A 565 -14.11 10.55 30.30
N VAL A 566 -12.94 10.13 30.79
CA VAL A 566 -12.61 8.73 31.05
C VAL A 566 -12.28 8.59 32.53
N ASP A 567 -13.09 7.81 33.23
CA ASP A 567 -12.85 7.45 34.63
C ASP A 567 -12.42 5.98 34.70
N SER A 568 -11.56 5.63 35.65
CA SER A 568 -11.15 4.25 35.91
C SER A 568 -11.34 3.91 37.38
N GLU A 569 -11.79 2.68 37.66
CA GLU A 569 -11.96 2.14 39.00
C GLU A 569 -11.50 0.68 39.06
N ASN A 570 -10.87 0.28 40.16
CA ASN A 570 -10.49 -1.10 40.39
C ASN A 570 -11.69 -1.91 40.88
N ALA A 571 -12.01 -3.02 40.21
CA ALA A 571 -13.04 -3.95 40.62
C ALA A 571 -12.50 -5.00 41.62
N PRO A 572 -13.37 -5.63 42.43
CA PRO A 572 -12.95 -6.61 43.43
C PRO A 572 -12.27 -7.87 42.85
N ASP A 573 -12.50 -8.17 41.57
CA ASP A 573 -11.89 -9.30 40.85
C ASP A 573 -10.51 -8.97 40.27
N GLY A 574 -10.00 -7.74 40.52
CA GLY A 574 -8.73 -7.26 40.02
C GLY A 574 -8.78 -6.67 38.61
N SER A 575 -9.94 -6.62 37.97
CA SER A 575 -10.11 -5.91 36.69
C SER A 575 -10.17 -4.40 36.91
N VAL A 576 -9.87 -3.63 35.87
CA VAL A 576 -10.09 -2.17 35.83
C VAL A 576 -11.34 -1.92 35.01
N ILE A 577 -12.29 -1.19 35.60
CA ILE A 577 -13.49 -0.74 34.90
C ILE A 577 -13.27 0.68 34.40
N LEU A 578 -13.29 0.82 33.10
CA LEU A 578 -13.28 2.13 32.43
C LEU A 578 -14.72 2.59 32.25
N THR A 579 -14.97 3.88 32.51
CA THR A 579 -16.22 4.55 32.16
C THR A 579 -15.91 5.71 31.24
N ILE A 580 -16.30 5.57 29.98
CA ILE A 580 -16.08 6.55 28.91
C ILE A 580 -17.37 7.33 28.72
N ARG A 581 -17.29 8.66 28.71
CA ARG A 581 -18.45 9.56 28.51
C ARG A 581 -18.12 10.63 27.49
N SER A 582 -19.04 10.85 26.58
CA SER A 582 -19.09 11.99 25.66
C SER A 582 -20.54 12.46 25.52
N GLU A 583 -20.82 13.45 24.68
CA GLU A 583 -22.21 13.84 24.37
C GLU A 583 -22.95 12.74 23.59
N ASP A 584 -22.26 11.91 22.82
CA ASP A 584 -22.82 10.78 22.06
C ASP A 584 -23.24 9.60 22.96
N GLY A 585 -22.91 9.63 24.25
CA GLY A 585 -23.30 8.58 25.18
C GLY A 585 -22.26 8.20 26.22
N HIS A 586 -22.44 7.00 26.76
CA HIS A 586 -21.48 6.44 27.70
C HIS A 586 -21.32 4.94 27.52
N ALA A 587 -20.11 4.45 27.77
CA ALA A 587 -19.80 3.03 27.77
C ALA A 587 -18.97 2.65 28.98
N ARG A 588 -19.14 1.41 29.44
CA ARG A 588 -18.29 0.80 30.46
C ARG A 588 -17.56 -0.39 29.88
N VAL A 589 -16.26 -0.46 30.13
CA VAL A 589 -15.40 -1.54 29.62
C VAL A 589 -14.63 -2.14 30.81
N ALA A 590 -14.73 -3.47 30.96
CA ALA A 590 -13.86 -4.18 31.87
C ALA A 590 -12.57 -4.56 31.15
N VAL A 591 -11.44 -4.25 31.78
CA VAL A 591 -10.09 -4.59 31.33
C VAL A 591 -9.50 -5.58 32.33
N GLN A 592 -9.35 -6.83 31.94
CA GLN A 592 -8.78 -7.88 32.79
C GLN A 592 -7.25 -7.78 32.85
N GLN A 593 -6.65 -8.36 33.88
CA GLN A 593 -5.19 -8.38 34.04
C GLN A 593 -4.45 -9.11 32.91
N ASP A 594 -5.10 -10.04 32.24
CA ASP A 594 -4.58 -10.75 31.07
C ASP A 594 -4.75 -9.98 29.75
N GLY A 595 -5.33 -8.78 29.80
CA GLY A 595 -5.60 -7.93 28.65
C GLY A 595 -6.93 -8.20 27.94
N THR A 596 -7.77 -9.10 28.46
CA THR A 596 -9.11 -9.34 27.93
C THR A 596 -9.97 -8.11 28.12
N LEU A 597 -10.68 -7.72 27.06
CA LEU A 597 -11.60 -6.58 27.01
C LEU A 597 -13.04 -7.04 26.89
N SER A 598 -13.93 -6.41 27.64
CA SER A 598 -15.36 -6.66 27.50
C SER A 598 -16.18 -5.41 27.79
N ARG A 599 -17.14 -5.09 26.88
CA ARG A 599 -18.14 -4.06 27.15
C ARG A 599 -19.11 -4.56 28.23
N LEU A 600 -19.34 -3.71 29.22
CA LEU A 600 -20.34 -3.97 30.24
C LEU A 600 -21.66 -3.31 29.85
N THR A 601 -22.76 -4.02 30.10
CA THR A 601 -24.13 -3.54 29.82
C THR A 601 -24.59 -2.51 30.87
#